data_a23fe7600a28d57912b62b4c4316978c
#
_entry.id   a23fe7600a28d57912b62b4c4316978c
#
_cell.length_a   1.000
_cell.length_b   1.000
_cell.length_c   1.000
_cell.angle_alpha   90.00
_cell.angle_beta   90.00
_cell.angle_gamma   90.00
#
_symmetry.space_group_name_H-M   'P 1'
#
loop_
_entity.id
_entity.type
_entity.pdbx_description
1 polymer ?
#
loop_
_entity_poly.entity_id
_entity_poly.type
_entity_poly.pdbx_seq_one_letter_code
_entity_poly.pdbx_strand_id
1 'polypeptide(L)'
;RIESVGPAVSEDEELRRRRLVLRSAAQIAELVSSLLDRLSDGESSVVDELARAEREMSAITECGVLLEGGVEHLSAARINVEEVVREMQALGDEANADPDELEASESRLHALEQLMLKYGPTLSDVLEYRDTLVSERSELESVEEKLDQAEVVANQALVEYDTRAAALDAARSAAGEELARAVEGILARLAMDGTRLEFRWQPRAEASSPLVRGGESVAFDASGVEECVLLIAANPGEEPRPMARIASGGELSRVHLAIRTVLRKRRSSGGLSLLFDEVDSGLGGATAAALAELLADLARNDQVMVVTHLPQVAAAAASHFRIEKVLEDGRATTRVAALESGEREAEVARMLAGGELTESARAHARVLLERS
;
A
#
# COMPACT_ATOMS: atom_id res chain seq x y z
N ARG A 1 23.87 -7.63 25.97
CA ARG A 1 24.61 -7.34 27.23
C ARG A 1 23.78 -7.68 28.46
N ILE A 2 22.48 -7.35 28.52
CA ILE A 2 21.60 -7.77 29.63
C ILE A 2 21.57 -9.30 29.70
N GLU A 3 21.33 -9.97 28.57
CA GLU A 3 21.32 -11.45 28.49
C GLU A 3 22.67 -12.09 28.88
N SER A 4 23.81 -11.49 28.52
CA SER A 4 25.12 -12.02 28.85
C SER A 4 25.47 -11.94 30.35
N VAL A 5 24.88 -10.99 31.06
CA VAL A 5 25.01 -10.86 32.53
C VAL A 5 23.96 -11.70 33.26
N GLY A 6 22.76 -11.83 32.68
CA GLY A 6 21.66 -12.65 33.19
C GLY A 6 21.23 -12.23 34.60
N PRO A 7 20.78 -10.97 34.82
CA PRO A 7 20.38 -10.52 36.16
C PRO A 7 19.08 -11.20 36.61
N ALA A 8 18.95 -11.44 37.93
CA ALA A 8 17.71 -11.89 38.53
C ALA A 8 17.06 -10.76 39.34
N VAL A 9 15.73 -10.83 39.51
CA VAL A 9 14.99 -9.83 40.30
C VAL A 9 15.51 -9.81 41.71
N SER A 10 15.80 -8.62 42.25
CA SER A 10 16.33 -8.37 43.63
C SER A 10 17.70 -9.00 43.94
N GLU A 11 18.44 -9.51 42.96
CA GLU A 11 19.77 -10.07 43.12
C GLU A 11 20.76 -9.05 43.72
N ASP A 12 20.65 -7.80 43.38
CA ASP A 12 21.51 -6.72 43.91
C ASP A 12 21.26 -6.48 45.38
N GLU A 13 20.02 -6.57 45.88
CA GLU A 13 19.71 -6.41 47.30
C GLU A 13 20.25 -7.59 48.11
N GLU A 14 20.17 -8.78 47.59
CA GLU A 14 20.71 -9.98 48.23
C GLU A 14 22.24 -9.92 48.31
N LEU A 15 22.89 -9.57 47.20
CA LEU A 15 24.35 -9.38 47.16
C LEU A 15 24.84 -8.25 48.07
N ARG A 16 24.10 -7.14 48.18
CA ARG A 16 24.44 -6.06 49.13
C ARG A 16 24.37 -6.50 50.56
N ARG A 17 23.37 -7.27 50.96
CA ARG A 17 23.27 -7.88 52.28
C ARG A 17 24.42 -8.84 52.54
N ARG A 18 24.73 -9.74 51.62
CA ARG A 18 25.81 -10.71 51.70
C ARG A 18 27.18 -10.03 51.82
N ARG A 19 27.44 -9.01 50.98
CA ARG A 19 28.65 -8.18 51.03
C ARG A 19 28.85 -7.54 52.40
N LEU A 20 27.78 -7.03 53.02
CA LEU A 20 27.89 -6.41 54.38
C LEU A 20 28.34 -7.42 55.40
N VAL A 21 27.79 -8.63 55.40
CA VAL A 21 28.18 -9.71 56.33
C VAL A 21 29.64 -10.13 56.08
N LEU A 22 30.01 -10.38 54.83
CA LEU A 22 31.36 -10.80 54.46
C LEU A 22 32.42 -9.73 54.81
N ARG A 23 32.13 -8.45 54.58
CA ARG A 23 33.04 -7.35 54.98
C ARG A 23 33.19 -7.26 56.50
N SER A 24 32.12 -7.42 57.27
CA SER A 24 32.17 -7.40 58.69
C SER A 24 32.99 -8.57 59.24
N ALA A 25 32.80 -9.77 58.66
CA ALA A 25 33.59 -10.94 59.00
C ALA A 25 35.10 -10.76 58.67
N ALA A 26 35.41 -10.21 57.51
CA ALA A 26 36.79 -9.90 57.09
C ALA A 26 37.44 -8.88 58.00
N GLN A 27 36.74 -7.83 58.42
CA GLN A 27 37.26 -6.85 59.40
C GLN A 27 37.51 -7.47 60.77
N ILE A 28 36.60 -8.34 61.22
CA ILE A 28 36.78 -9.08 62.49
C ILE A 28 38.01 -9.97 62.38
N ALA A 29 38.17 -10.74 61.30
CA ALA A 29 39.33 -11.60 61.09
C ALA A 29 40.67 -10.82 61.11
N GLU A 30 40.72 -9.67 60.45
CA GLU A 30 41.89 -8.79 60.41
C GLU A 30 42.24 -8.26 61.79
N LEU A 31 41.23 -7.76 62.55
CA LEU A 31 41.43 -7.27 63.92
C LEU A 31 41.87 -8.37 64.85
N VAL A 32 41.25 -9.56 64.75
CA VAL A 32 41.65 -10.72 65.56
C VAL A 32 43.08 -11.15 65.22
N SER A 33 43.44 -11.26 63.95
CA SER A 33 44.83 -11.59 63.57
C SER A 33 45.84 -10.59 64.11
N SER A 34 45.56 -9.29 64.00
CA SER A 34 46.44 -8.24 64.54
C SER A 34 46.56 -8.29 66.07
N LEU A 35 45.47 -8.64 66.76
CA LEU A 35 45.52 -8.81 68.25
C LEU A 35 46.27 -10.05 68.60
N LEU A 36 46.10 -11.19 67.96
CA LEU A 36 46.83 -12.42 68.20
C LEU A 36 48.31 -12.27 67.94
N ASP A 37 48.73 -11.60 66.86
CA ASP A 37 50.17 -11.28 66.63
C ASP A 37 50.80 -10.52 67.81
N ARG A 38 50.07 -9.54 68.32
CA ARG A 38 50.59 -8.73 69.49
C ARG A 38 50.52 -9.47 70.80
N LEU A 39 49.51 -10.31 71.03
CA LEU A 39 49.33 -10.97 72.33
C LEU A 39 50.11 -12.27 72.40
N SER A 40 50.21 -13.08 71.37
CA SER A 40 50.73 -14.44 71.34
C SER A 40 51.80 -14.74 70.29
N ASP A 41 51.54 -14.35 68.98
CA ASP A 41 52.26 -14.94 67.86
C ASP A 41 53.47 -14.11 67.41
N GLY A 42 53.56 -12.82 67.76
CA GLY A 42 54.63 -11.93 67.36
C GLY A 42 55.93 -12.14 68.13
N GLU A 43 57.07 -11.75 67.55
CA GLU A 43 58.44 -11.91 68.15
C GLU A 43 58.62 -11.28 69.54
N SER A 44 57.76 -10.37 69.97
CA SER A 44 57.73 -9.75 71.32
C SER A 44 56.27 -9.72 71.79
N SER A 45 55.64 -10.88 71.82
CA SER A 45 54.27 -10.99 72.32
C SER A 45 54.15 -10.66 73.83
N VAL A 46 52.91 -10.18 74.15
CA VAL A 46 52.63 -9.87 75.59
C VAL A 46 52.80 -11.10 76.44
N VAL A 47 52.41 -12.29 75.96
CA VAL A 47 52.62 -13.57 76.71
C VAL A 47 54.08 -13.85 76.92
N ASP A 48 54.96 -13.65 75.90
CA ASP A 48 56.39 -13.87 75.99
C ASP A 48 57.07 -12.88 76.94
N GLU A 49 56.70 -11.59 76.89
CA GLU A 49 57.20 -10.57 77.73
C GLU A 49 56.80 -10.81 79.22
N LEU A 50 55.53 -11.21 79.45
CA LEU A 50 55.12 -11.61 80.79
C LEU A 50 55.86 -12.84 81.30
N ALA A 51 56.07 -13.86 80.47
CA ALA A 51 56.83 -15.06 80.77
C ALA A 51 58.32 -14.71 81.05
N ARG A 52 58.90 -13.74 80.34
CA ARG A 52 60.27 -13.25 80.62
C ARG A 52 60.34 -12.52 81.93
N ALA A 53 59.40 -11.61 82.18
CA ALA A 53 59.32 -10.87 83.42
C ALA A 53 59.11 -11.80 84.65
N GLU A 54 58.29 -12.86 84.52
CA GLU A 54 58.05 -13.90 85.48
C GLU A 54 59.39 -14.63 85.88
N ARG A 55 60.20 -15.03 84.87
CA ARG A 55 61.51 -15.65 85.06
C ARG A 55 62.51 -14.73 85.73
N GLU A 56 62.59 -13.48 85.26
CA GLU A 56 63.50 -12.48 85.84
C GLU A 56 63.15 -12.17 87.32
N MET A 57 61.83 -12.04 87.59
CA MET A 57 61.37 -11.81 88.98
C MET A 57 61.58 -13.03 89.88
N SER A 58 61.40 -14.25 89.37
CA SER A 58 61.73 -15.49 90.06
C SER A 58 63.22 -15.57 90.41
N ALA A 59 64.12 -15.21 89.45
CA ALA A 59 65.57 -15.14 89.74
C ALA A 59 65.93 -14.11 90.78
N ILE A 60 65.26 -12.95 90.87
CA ILE A 60 65.43 -11.95 91.93
C ILE A 60 65.03 -12.52 93.33
N THR A 61 63.92 -13.32 93.33
CA THR A 61 63.43 -13.96 94.57
C THR A 61 64.41 -15.03 95.04
N GLU A 62 65.01 -15.81 94.11
CA GLU A 62 66.10 -16.76 94.47
C GLU A 62 67.35 -16.09 95.02
N CYS A 63 67.59 -14.84 94.68
CA CYS A 63 68.70 -14.05 95.30
C CYS A 63 68.39 -13.55 96.70
N GLY A 64 67.28 -13.94 97.33
CA GLY A 64 66.93 -13.64 98.68
C GLY A 64 66.15 -12.35 98.95
N VAL A 65 65.59 -11.76 97.85
CA VAL A 65 64.71 -10.59 97.96
C VAL A 65 63.27 -11.08 98.05
N LEU A 66 62.60 -10.79 99.20
CA LEU A 66 61.19 -11.13 99.36
C LEU A 66 60.33 -10.16 98.48
N LEU A 67 59.81 -10.65 97.40
CA LEU A 67 58.79 -9.96 96.58
C LEU A 67 57.43 -10.58 96.92
N GLU A 68 56.66 -9.94 97.85
CA GLU A 68 55.34 -10.42 98.23
C GLU A 68 54.37 -10.42 97.02
N GLY A 69 54.04 -11.61 96.52
CA GLY A 69 53.02 -11.83 95.47
C GLY A 69 53.36 -11.37 94.02
N GLY A 70 54.57 -10.84 93.75
CA GLY A 70 54.92 -10.29 92.44
C GLY A 70 54.98 -11.32 91.34
N VAL A 71 55.53 -12.52 91.60
CA VAL A 71 55.57 -13.64 90.63
C VAL A 71 54.16 -14.18 90.37
N GLU A 72 53.35 -14.32 91.44
CA GLU A 72 51.98 -14.78 91.36
C GLU A 72 51.15 -13.79 90.55
N HIS A 73 51.37 -12.46 90.70
CA HIS A 73 50.65 -11.46 89.89
C HIS A 73 51.02 -11.49 88.40
N LEU A 74 52.28 -11.70 88.03
CA LEU A 74 52.72 -11.87 86.65
C LEU A 74 52.21 -13.18 86.07
N SER A 75 52.23 -14.27 86.78
CA SER A 75 51.66 -15.56 86.38
C SER A 75 50.14 -15.46 86.12
N ALA A 76 49.41 -14.81 87.03
CA ALA A 76 47.99 -14.58 86.87
C ALA A 76 47.68 -13.67 85.67
N ALA A 77 48.48 -12.64 85.41
CA ALA A 77 48.35 -11.78 84.26
C ALA A 77 48.58 -12.56 82.96
N ARG A 78 49.64 -13.43 82.91
CA ARG A 78 49.91 -14.28 81.73
C ARG A 78 48.76 -15.24 81.46
N ILE A 79 48.23 -15.93 82.51
CA ILE A 79 47.11 -16.84 82.38
C ILE A 79 45.86 -16.10 81.81
N ASN A 80 45.57 -14.90 82.34
CA ASN A 80 44.44 -14.09 81.85
C ASN A 80 44.62 -13.66 80.34
N VAL A 81 45.84 -13.32 79.92
CA VAL A 81 46.15 -12.98 78.56
C VAL A 81 46.03 -14.22 77.67
N GLU A 82 46.50 -15.39 78.09
CA GLU A 82 46.35 -16.66 77.36
C GLU A 82 44.87 -17.06 77.20
N GLU A 83 44.01 -16.70 78.16
CA GLU A 83 42.57 -16.94 78.07
C GLU A 83 41.93 -16.03 77.01
N VAL A 84 42.29 -14.73 76.97
CA VAL A 84 41.88 -13.78 75.95
C VAL A 84 42.36 -14.24 74.54
N VAL A 85 43.58 -14.77 74.44
CA VAL A 85 44.12 -15.34 73.20
C VAL A 85 43.25 -16.49 72.74
N ARG A 86 42.82 -17.41 73.60
CA ARG A 86 41.90 -18.53 73.22
C ARG A 86 40.57 -18.04 72.82
N GLU A 87 39.99 -17.02 73.46
CA GLU A 87 38.72 -16.43 73.05
C GLU A 87 38.82 -15.77 71.65
N MET A 88 39.96 -15.05 71.42
CA MET A 88 40.18 -14.43 70.09
C MET A 88 40.42 -15.44 68.99
N GLN A 89 41.12 -16.56 69.24
CA GLN A 89 41.28 -17.66 68.30
C GLN A 89 39.93 -18.26 67.93
N ALA A 90 39.06 -18.55 68.88
CA ALA A 90 37.72 -19.04 68.66
C ALA A 90 36.88 -18.07 67.84
N LEU A 91 36.95 -16.77 68.13
CA LEU A 91 36.25 -15.73 67.32
C LEU A 91 36.80 -15.64 65.91
N GLY A 92 38.12 -15.79 65.70
CA GLY A 92 38.72 -15.82 64.38
C GLY A 92 38.27 -17.00 63.52
N ASP A 93 38.15 -18.17 64.15
CA ASP A 93 37.63 -19.36 63.44
C ASP A 93 36.16 -19.25 63.10
N GLU A 94 35.34 -18.60 63.92
CA GLU A 94 33.95 -18.31 63.61
C GLU A 94 33.80 -17.24 62.54
N ALA A 95 34.70 -16.25 62.51
CA ALA A 95 34.67 -15.14 61.53
C ALA A 95 35.30 -15.50 60.19
N ASN A 96 35.35 -16.77 59.78
CA ASN A 96 35.99 -17.23 58.57
C ASN A 96 35.27 -16.66 57.34
N ALA A 97 35.71 -15.47 56.90
CA ALA A 97 35.29 -14.87 55.67
C ALA A 97 36.14 -15.43 54.50
N ASP A 98 35.51 -16.11 53.56
CA ASP A 98 36.16 -16.50 52.31
C ASP A 98 36.43 -15.22 51.47
N PRO A 99 37.69 -14.81 51.29
CA PRO A 99 38.02 -13.61 50.53
C PRO A 99 37.58 -13.71 49.08
N ASP A 100 37.59 -14.91 48.48
CA ASP A 100 37.21 -15.14 47.09
C ASP A 100 35.71 -14.93 46.93
N GLU A 101 34.91 -15.27 47.94
CA GLU A 101 33.46 -15.04 47.93
C GLU A 101 33.10 -13.54 48.01
N LEU A 102 33.87 -12.78 48.79
CA LEU A 102 33.68 -11.32 48.86
C LEU A 102 34.00 -10.67 47.54
N GLU A 103 35.13 -11.02 46.89
CA GLU A 103 35.54 -10.50 45.58
C GLU A 103 34.53 -10.87 44.48
N ALA A 104 34.05 -12.11 44.46
CA ALA A 104 33.03 -12.58 43.54
C ALA A 104 31.71 -11.79 43.69
N SER A 105 31.28 -11.56 44.94
CA SER A 105 30.07 -10.80 45.25
C SER A 105 30.20 -9.32 44.82
N GLU A 106 31.33 -8.69 45.05
CA GLU A 106 31.60 -7.30 44.63
C GLU A 106 31.66 -7.19 43.09
N SER A 107 32.35 -8.10 42.43
CA SER A 107 32.43 -8.13 40.98
C SER A 107 31.05 -8.30 40.34
N ARG A 108 30.23 -9.22 40.89
CA ARG A 108 28.86 -9.44 40.41
C ARG A 108 27.98 -8.22 40.66
N LEU A 109 28.02 -7.62 41.83
CA LEU A 109 27.27 -6.41 42.15
C LEU A 109 27.64 -5.26 41.23
N HIS A 110 28.92 -5.07 40.95
CA HIS A 110 29.40 -4.05 40.01
C HIS A 110 28.84 -4.27 38.62
N ALA A 111 28.80 -5.51 38.10
CA ALA A 111 28.20 -5.83 36.81
C ALA A 111 26.72 -5.47 36.76
N LEU A 112 25.97 -5.76 37.85
CA LEU A 112 24.54 -5.40 37.94
C LEU A 112 24.33 -3.88 38.03
N GLU A 113 25.15 -3.17 38.77
CA GLU A 113 25.10 -1.70 38.88
C GLU A 113 25.38 -1.02 37.55
N GLN A 114 26.28 -1.56 36.72
CA GLN A 114 26.52 -1.08 35.36
C GLN A 114 25.29 -1.29 34.43
N LEU A 115 24.54 -2.36 34.64
CA LEU A 115 23.28 -2.56 33.91
C LEU A 115 22.22 -1.56 34.37
N MET A 116 22.06 -1.38 35.68
CA MET A 116 21.08 -0.43 36.25
C MET A 116 21.38 1.01 35.84
N LEU A 117 22.64 1.42 35.83
CA LEU A 117 23.04 2.76 35.38
C LEU A 117 22.64 3.05 33.95
N LYS A 118 22.63 2.02 33.10
CA LYS A 118 22.38 2.18 31.64
C LYS A 118 20.95 1.94 31.26
N TYR A 119 20.23 1.04 31.90
CA TYR A 119 18.96 0.50 31.40
C TYR A 119 17.77 0.71 32.34
N GLY A 120 18.01 1.14 33.62
CA GLY A 120 16.92 1.43 34.55
C GLY A 120 17.38 1.43 35.99
N PRO A 121 16.71 2.13 36.91
CA PRO A 121 17.14 2.32 38.30
C PRO A 121 17.11 1.05 39.13
N THR A 122 16.34 0.02 38.72
CA THR A 122 16.26 -1.28 39.41
C THR A 122 16.48 -2.42 38.43
N LEU A 123 16.83 -3.62 38.96
CA LEU A 123 16.94 -4.82 38.10
C LEU A 123 15.60 -5.21 37.46
N SER A 124 14.50 -4.90 38.12
CA SER A 124 13.16 -5.08 37.54
C SER A 124 13.00 -4.22 36.30
N ASP A 125 13.35 -2.95 36.35
CA ASP A 125 13.29 -2.03 35.21
C ASP A 125 14.21 -2.49 34.04
N VAL A 126 15.41 -3.00 34.40
CA VAL A 126 16.35 -3.56 33.39
C VAL A 126 15.76 -4.77 32.68
N LEU A 127 15.07 -5.65 33.39
CA LEU A 127 14.44 -6.83 32.85
C LEU A 127 13.20 -6.45 31.99
N GLU A 128 12.39 -5.52 32.46
CA GLU A 128 11.25 -4.99 31.70
C GLU A 128 11.71 -4.33 30.40
N TYR A 129 12.78 -3.54 30.46
CA TYR A 129 13.39 -2.95 29.25
C TYR A 129 13.87 -4.02 28.26
N ARG A 130 14.51 -5.09 28.77
CA ARG A 130 14.91 -6.23 27.94
C ARG A 130 13.69 -6.85 27.23
N ASP A 131 12.62 -7.11 27.99
CA ASP A 131 11.43 -7.79 27.47
C ASP A 131 10.71 -6.91 26.43
N THR A 132 10.68 -5.60 26.64
CA THR A 132 10.18 -4.65 25.65
C THR A 132 10.99 -4.72 24.33
N LEU A 133 12.32 -4.70 24.41
CA LEU A 133 13.17 -4.80 23.22
C LEU A 133 13.03 -6.14 22.50
N VAL A 134 12.83 -7.24 23.23
CA VAL A 134 12.58 -8.56 22.63
C VAL A 134 11.25 -8.58 21.89
N SER A 135 10.20 -7.97 22.46
CA SER A 135 8.90 -7.84 21.81
C SER A 135 8.98 -6.97 20.55
N GLU A 136 9.59 -5.80 20.65
CA GLU A 136 9.78 -4.90 19.50
C GLU A 136 10.55 -5.58 18.36
N ARG A 137 11.61 -6.30 18.71
CA ARG A 137 12.38 -7.06 17.70
C ARG A 137 11.51 -8.11 17.00
N SER A 138 10.73 -8.87 17.76
CA SER A 138 9.83 -9.90 17.21
C SER A 138 8.75 -9.30 16.31
N GLU A 139 8.22 -8.12 16.67
CA GLU A 139 7.26 -7.40 15.84
C GLU A 139 7.89 -6.93 14.52
N LEU A 140 9.10 -6.39 14.56
CA LEU A 140 9.82 -5.95 13.36
C LEU A 140 10.13 -7.12 12.42
N GLU A 141 10.61 -8.25 12.95
CA GLU A 141 10.85 -9.48 12.17
C GLU A 141 9.55 -9.97 11.50
N SER A 142 8.41 -9.93 12.24
CA SER A 142 7.08 -10.28 11.69
C SER A 142 6.60 -9.31 10.61
N VAL A 143 6.94 -8.02 10.70
CA VAL A 143 6.60 -7.03 9.67
C VAL A 143 7.42 -7.27 8.41
N GLU A 144 8.71 -7.58 8.53
CA GLU A 144 9.59 -7.88 7.40
C GLU A 144 9.10 -9.11 6.62
N GLU A 145 8.77 -10.21 7.32
CA GLU A 145 8.18 -11.40 6.69
C GLU A 145 6.87 -11.12 5.97
N LYS A 146 6.00 -10.29 6.56
CA LYS A 146 4.73 -9.89 5.93
C LYS A 146 4.95 -9.01 4.70
N LEU A 147 5.97 -8.17 4.71
CA LEU A 147 6.32 -7.32 3.57
C LEU A 147 6.80 -8.20 2.40
N ASP A 148 7.71 -9.13 2.66
CA ASP A 148 8.21 -10.07 1.65
C ASP A 148 7.07 -10.89 1.04
N GLN A 149 6.16 -11.40 1.88
CA GLN A 149 4.99 -12.15 1.42
C GLN A 149 4.05 -11.27 0.57
N ALA A 150 3.83 -10.02 0.97
CA ALA A 150 2.99 -9.09 0.24
C ALA A 150 3.60 -8.73 -1.13
N GLU A 151 4.92 -8.57 -1.21
CA GLU A 151 5.62 -8.33 -2.49
C GLU A 151 5.50 -9.54 -3.43
N VAL A 152 5.66 -10.75 -2.93
CA VAL A 152 5.47 -11.97 -3.73
C VAL A 152 4.06 -12.05 -4.28
N VAL A 153 3.05 -11.81 -3.45
CA VAL A 153 1.63 -11.84 -3.86
C VAL A 153 1.34 -10.74 -4.89
N ALA A 154 1.86 -9.52 -4.67
CA ALA A 154 1.68 -8.39 -5.59
C ALA A 154 2.32 -8.68 -6.97
N ASN A 155 3.53 -9.24 -6.98
CA ASN A 155 4.21 -9.61 -8.22
C ASN A 155 3.47 -10.73 -8.96
N GLN A 156 2.96 -11.73 -8.27
CA GLN A 156 2.14 -12.79 -8.87
C GLN A 156 0.85 -12.23 -9.49
N ALA A 157 0.16 -11.37 -8.77
CA ALA A 157 -1.05 -10.70 -9.25
C ALA A 157 -0.77 -9.82 -10.48
N LEU A 158 0.38 -9.13 -10.51
CA LEU A 158 0.79 -8.32 -11.64
C LEU A 158 1.04 -9.15 -12.90
N VAL A 159 1.70 -10.30 -12.77
CA VAL A 159 1.92 -11.23 -13.89
C VAL A 159 0.59 -11.81 -14.42
N GLU A 160 -0.32 -12.19 -13.52
CA GLU A 160 -1.64 -12.67 -13.91
C GLU A 160 -2.44 -11.56 -14.62
N TYR A 161 -2.42 -10.35 -14.06
CA TYR A 161 -3.04 -9.19 -14.67
C TYR A 161 -2.50 -8.95 -16.08
N ASP A 162 -1.17 -8.92 -16.26
CA ASP A 162 -0.54 -8.67 -17.55
C ASP A 162 -0.94 -9.72 -18.61
N THR A 163 -1.01 -10.97 -18.21
CA THR A 163 -1.48 -12.06 -19.08
C THR A 163 -2.92 -11.85 -19.54
N ARG A 164 -3.81 -11.47 -18.62
CA ARG A 164 -5.21 -11.19 -18.91
C ARG A 164 -5.38 -9.93 -19.75
N ALA A 165 -4.60 -8.89 -19.47
CA ALA A 165 -4.60 -7.66 -20.23
C ALA A 165 -4.13 -7.89 -21.66
N ALA A 166 -3.07 -8.67 -21.89
CA ALA A 166 -2.62 -9.02 -23.23
C ALA A 166 -3.67 -9.79 -24.05
N ALA A 167 -4.39 -10.71 -23.40
CA ALA A 167 -5.52 -11.41 -24.04
C ALA A 167 -6.66 -10.46 -24.41
N LEU A 168 -6.96 -9.48 -23.55
CA LEU A 168 -7.96 -8.44 -23.79
C LEU A 168 -7.54 -7.55 -24.96
N ASP A 169 -6.28 -7.13 -25.04
CA ASP A 169 -5.73 -6.28 -26.08
C ASP A 169 -5.83 -6.99 -27.45
N ALA A 170 -5.48 -8.27 -27.51
CA ALA A 170 -5.63 -9.08 -28.73
C ALA A 170 -7.11 -9.20 -29.17
N ALA A 171 -8.02 -9.44 -28.23
CA ALA A 171 -9.44 -9.53 -28.50
C ALA A 171 -10.03 -8.21 -28.99
N ARG A 172 -9.62 -7.08 -28.38
CA ARG A 172 -10.02 -5.73 -28.78
C ARG A 172 -9.50 -5.35 -30.16
N SER A 173 -8.23 -5.67 -30.45
CA SER A 173 -7.65 -5.43 -31.78
C SER A 173 -8.43 -6.17 -32.86
N ALA A 174 -8.69 -7.46 -32.69
CA ALA A 174 -9.46 -8.26 -33.63
C ALA A 174 -10.90 -7.74 -33.80
N ALA A 175 -11.57 -7.39 -32.69
CA ALA A 175 -12.92 -6.81 -32.74
C ALA A 175 -12.95 -5.43 -33.43
N GLY A 176 -11.89 -4.61 -33.16
CA GLY A 176 -11.74 -3.31 -33.80
C GLY A 176 -11.62 -3.41 -35.32
N GLU A 177 -10.78 -4.33 -35.81
CA GLU A 177 -10.65 -4.57 -37.28
C GLU A 177 -11.95 -5.08 -37.90
N GLU A 178 -12.68 -5.98 -37.22
CA GLU A 178 -13.97 -6.47 -37.71
C GLU A 178 -15.01 -5.34 -37.74
N LEU A 179 -15.06 -4.51 -36.69
CA LEU A 179 -15.95 -3.36 -36.62
C LEU A 179 -15.63 -2.33 -37.72
N ALA A 180 -14.35 -2.01 -37.93
CA ALA A 180 -13.92 -1.08 -38.96
C ALA A 180 -14.40 -1.52 -40.37
N ARG A 181 -14.13 -2.78 -40.70
CA ARG A 181 -14.57 -3.35 -42.01
C ARG A 181 -16.09 -3.32 -42.17
N ALA A 182 -16.85 -3.65 -41.13
CA ALA A 182 -18.30 -3.63 -41.19
C ALA A 182 -18.85 -2.20 -41.33
N VAL A 183 -18.26 -1.21 -40.63
CA VAL A 183 -18.64 0.20 -40.76
C VAL A 183 -18.27 0.77 -42.11
N GLU A 184 -17.08 0.50 -42.64
CA GLU A 184 -16.64 0.90 -43.99
C GLU A 184 -17.59 0.38 -45.05
N GLY A 185 -18.10 -0.86 -44.94
CA GLY A 185 -19.10 -1.43 -45.84
C GLY A 185 -20.43 -0.67 -45.85
N ILE A 186 -20.84 -0.11 -44.71
CA ILE A 186 -22.03 0.75 -44.64
C ILE A 186 -21.72 2.14 -45.22
N LEU A 187 -20.57 2.72 -44.90
CA LEU A 187 -20.15 4.03 -45.39
C LEU A 187 -20.05 4.07 -46.92
N ALA A 188 -19.58 2.98 -47.55
CA ALA A 188 -19.56 2.86 -49.01
C ALA A 188 -20.96 3.00 -49.64
N ARG A 189 -22.02 2.50 -48.99
CA ARG A 189 -23.42 2.69 -49.43
C ARG A 189 -23.92 4.13 -49.26
N LEU A 190 -23.23 4.94 -48.45
CA LEU A 190 -23.55 6.34 -48.11
C LEU A 190 -22.65 7.34 -48.88
N ALA A 191 -22.11 6.96 -50.03
CA ALA A 191 -21.17 7.74 -50.84
C ALA A 191 -19.89 8.14 -50.09
N MET A 192 -19.39 7.23 -49.28
CA MET A 192 -18.11 7.33 -48.56
C MET A 192 -17.26 6.07 -48.79
N ASP A 193 -17.21 5.60 -50.04
CA ASP A 193 -16.56 4.33 -50.46
C ASP A 193 -15.03 4.34 -50.34
N GLY A 194 -14.42 5.50 -50.16
CA GLY A 194 -12.97 5.64 -49.90
C GLY A 194 -12.57 5.73 -48.43
N THR A 195 -13.58 5.78 -47.58
CA THR A 195 -13.32 5.97 -46.14
C THR A 195 -12.64 4.75 -45.50
N ARG A 196 -11.66 5.00 -44.67
CA ARG A 196 -10.97 4.00 -43.82
C ARG A 196 -11.10 4.36 -42.37
N LEU A 197 -11.40 3.35 -41.55
CA LEU A 197 -11.40 3.46 -40.08
C LEU A 197 -10.30 2.61 -39.49
N GLU A 198 -9.68 3.13 -38.46
CA GLU A 198 -8.65 2.45 -37.68
C GLU A 198 -8.93 2.63 -36.20
N PHE A 199 -9.06 1.53 -35.46
CA PHE A 199 -9.06 1.54 -34.01
C PHE A 199 -7.62 1.35 -33.54
N ARG A 200 -6.97 2.43 -33.12
CA ARG A 200 -5.60 2.39 -32.65
C ARG A 200 -5.60 2.28 -31.14
N TRP A 201 -4.98 1.21 -30.66
CA TRP A 201 -4.80 0.94 -29.25
C TRP A 201 -3.41 1.41 -28.82
N GLN A 202 -3.33 2.17 -27.75
CA GLN A 202 -2.07 2.75 -27.26
C GLN A 202 -1.99 2.58 -25.76
N PRO A 203 -0.85 2.07 -25.22
CA PRO A 203 -0.66 2.03 -23.79
C PRO A 203 -0.55 3.45 -23.23
N ARG A 204 -1.08 3.65 -22.04
CA ARG A 204 -0.96 4.92 -21.30
C ARG A 204 0.35 4.90 -20.51
N ALA A 205 1.27 5.82 -20.81
CA ALA A 205 2.53 5.91 -20.06
C ALA A 205 2.28 6.42 -18.64
N GLU A 206 2.89 5.75 -17.63
CA GLU A 206 2.85 6.14 -16.22
C GLU A 206 4.14 5.73 -15.51
N ALA A 207 5.00 6.70 -15.24
CA ALA A 207 6.36 6.46 -14.72
C ALA A 207 6.39 5.75 -13.35
N SER A 208 5.33 5.88 -12.54
CA SER A 208 5.21 5.26 -11.22
C SER A 208 4.63 3.84 -11.24
N SER A 209 4.18 3.37 -12.41
CA SER A 209 3.57 2.05 -12.53
C SER A 209 4.59 0.92 -12.43
N PRO A 210 4.29 -0.15 -11.69
CA PRO A 210 5.12 -1.34 -11.64
C PRO A 210 5.00 -2.21 -12.92
N LEU A 211 3.98 -1.97 -13.77
CA LEU A 211 3.79 -2.72 -14.99
C LEU A 211 4.63 -2.13 -16.12
N VAL A 212 5.49 -2.96 -16.72
CA VAL A 212 6.38 -2.55 -17.82
C VAL A 212 6.03 -3.31 -19.08
N ARG A 213 5.75 -2.58 -20.18
CA ARG A 213 5.53 -3.14 -21.51
C ARG A 213 6.39 -2.42 -22.56
N GLY A 214 7.07 -3.19 -23.41
CA GLY A 214 7.96 -2.61 -24.42
C GLY A 214 9.13 -1.77 -23.87
N GLY A 215 9.47 -1.94 -22.59
CA GLY A 215 10.53 -1.16 -21.91
C GLY A 215 10.05 0.14 -21.27
N GLU A 216 8.75 0.43 -21.31
CA GLU A 216 8.13 1.62 -20.69
C GLU A 216 7.14 1.22 -19.59
N SER A 217 7.09 1.98 -18.50
CA SER A 217 6.09 1.83 -17.46
C SER A 217 4.74 2.32 -17.95
N VAL A 218 3.70 1.48 -17.82
CA VAL A 218 2.36 1.73 -18.36
C VAL A 218 1.31 1.72 -17.26
N ALA A 219 0.35 2.64 -17.34
CA ALA A 219 -0.82 2.67 -16.47
C ALA A 219 -1.68 1.41 -16.69
N PHE A 220 -2.32 0.95 -15.62
CA PHE A 220 -3.25 -0.17 -15.69
C PHE A 220 -4.43 0.03 -14.74
N ASP A 221 -5.60 -0.46 -15.16
CA ASP A 221 -6.82 -0.40 -14.37
C ASP A 221 -7.75 -1.59 -14.70
N ALA A 222 -8.98 -1.57 -14.18
CA ALA A 222 -9.96 -2.63 -14.44
C ALA A 222 -10.35 -2.77 -15.92
N SER A 223 -10.06 -1.78 -16.75
CA SER A 223 -10.31 -1.80 -18.20
C SER A 223 -9.10 -2.21 -19.05
N GLY A 224 -7.97 -2.51 -18.43
CA GLY A 224 -6.74 -2.89 -19.10
C GLY A 224 -5.68 -1.79 -19.15
N VAL A 225 -4.73 -1.91 -20.06
CA VAL A 225 -3.55 -1.02 -20.17
C VAL A 225 -3.62 -0.06 -21.33
N GLU A 226 -4.51 -0.31 -22.31
CA GLU A 226 -4.57 0.45 -23.56
C GLU A 226 -5.78 1.37 -23.59
N GLU A 227 -5.60 2.51 -24.23
CA GLU A 227 -6.64 3.44 -24.62
C GLU A 227 -6.89 3.33 -26.12
N CYS A 228 -8.17 3.38 -26.51
CA CYS A 228 -8.58 3.30 -27.90
C CYS A 228 -8.75 4.69 -28.51
N VAL A 229 -8.06 4.95 -29.59
CA VAL A 229 -8.27 6.14 -30.41
C VAL A 229 -8.87 5.71 -31.74
N LEU A 230 -10.08 6.20 -32.06
CA LEU A 230 -10.68 6.00 -33.37
C LEU A 230 -10.15 7.04 -34.37
N LEU A 231 -9.49 6.54 -35.39
CA LEU A 231 -8.95 7.32 -36.47
C LEU A 231 -9.79 7.08 -37.74
N ILE A 232 -9.88 8.09 -38.59
CA ILE A 232 -10.57 8.04 -39.86
C ILE A 232 -9.79 8.77 -40.96
N ALA A 233 -9.71 8.17 -42.12
CA ALA A 233 -9.34 8.80 -43.37
C ALA A 233 -10.59 8.86 -44.23
N ALA A 234 -11.11 10.05 -44.54
CA ALA A 234 -12.36 10.22 -45.30
C ALA A 234 -12.19 9.89 -46.76
N ASN A 235 -11.01 10.15 -47.33
CA ASN A 235 -10.74 9.93 -48.78
C ASN A 235 -9.53 8.99 -48.95
N PRO A 236 -9.47 8.29 -50.11
CA PRO A 236 -8.32 7.46 -50.47
C PRO A 236 -7.03 8.27 -50.49
N GLY A 237 -5.99 7.74 -49.78
CA GLY A 237 -4.67 8.39 -49.75
C GLY A 237 -4.51 9.45 -48.65
N GLU A 238 -5.55 9.77 -47.91
CA GLU A 238 -5.43 10.60 -46.69
C GLU A 238 -4.86 9.80 -45.54
N GLU A 239 -4.08 10.49 -44.67
CA GLU A 239 -3.63 9.91 -43.41
C GLU A 239 -4.79 9.84 -42.41
N PRO A 240 -4.97 8.71 -41.70
CA PRO A 240 -5.97 8.59 -40.66
C PRO A 240 -5.77 9.62 -39.55
N ARG A 241 -6.81 10.37 -39.20
CA ARG A 241 -6.80 11.40 -38.15
C ARG A 241 -7.87 11.10 -37.11
N PRO A 242 -7.71 11.56 -35.86
CA PRO A 242 -8.73 11.40 -34.84
C PRO A 242 -10.09 11.92 -35.29
N MET A 243 -11.13 11.14 -35.08
CA MET A 243 -12.51 11.45 -35.54
C MET A 243 -12.97 12.84 -35.06
N ALA A 244 -12.52 13.32 -33.91
CA ALA A 244 -12.81 14.66 -33.41
C ALA A 244 -12.30 15.81 -34.31
N ARG A 245 -11.47 15.53 -35.32
CA ARG A 245 -10.91 16.51 -36.27
C ARG A 245 -11.59 16.48 -37.64
N ILE A 246 -12.69 15.74 -37.81
CA ILE A 246 -13.48 15.74 -39.03
C ILE A 246 -14.16 17.11 -39.18
N ALA A 247 -13.99 17.74 -40.31
CA ALA A 247 -14.51 19.09 -40.57
C ALA A 247 -15.99 19.11 -40.99
N SER A 248 -16.54 17.99 -41.49
CA SER A 248 -17.90 17.92 -42.07
C SER A 248 -18.88 17.29 -41.08
N GLY A 249 -19.92 18.04 -40.68
CA GLY A 249 -21.01 17.52 -39.83
C GLY A 249 -21.75 16.34 -40.45
N GLY A 250 -22.03 16.40 -41.77
CA GLY A 250 -22.69 15.33 -42.47
C GLY A 250 -21.88 14.03 -42.54
N GLU A 251 -20.56 14.10 -42.74
CA GLU A 251 -19.67 12.93 -42.67
C GLU A 251 -19.65 12.31 -41.30
N LEU A 252 -19.52 13.13 -40.26
CA LEU A 252 -19.54 12.67 -38.89
C LEU A 252 -20.85 11.97 -38.51
N SER A 253 -21.99 12.53 -38.93
CA SER A 253 -23.31 11.96 -38.68
C SER A 253 -23.48 10.61 -39.41
N ARG A 254 -22.95 10.47 -40.63
CA ARG A 254 -22.96 9.20 -41.36
C ARG A 254 -22.06 8.13 -40.71
N VAL A 255 -20.87 8.51 -40.25
CA VAL A 255 -19.99 7.61 -39.51
C VAL A 255 -20.67 7.14 -38.22
N HIS A 256 -21.31 8.05 -37.51
CA HIS A 256 -22.05 7.72 -36.28
C HIS A 256 -23.22 6.76 -36.57
N LEU A 257 -24.01 7.03 -37.64
CA LEU A 257 -25.08 6.13 -38.11
C LEU A 257 -24.54 4.74 -38.45
N ALA A 258 -23.44 4.65 -39.20
CA ALA A 258 -22.84 3.38 -39.59
C ALA A 258 -22.36 2.56 -38.40
N ILE A 259 -21.64 3.19 -37.43
CA ILE A 259 -21.21 2.55 -36.21
C ILE A 259 -22.42 2.04 -35.39
N ARG A 260 -23.44 2.87 -35.23
CA ARG A 260 -24.67 2.48 -34.50
C ARG A 260 -25.38 1.31 -35.15
N THR A 261 -25.47 1.30 -36.49
CA THR A 261 -26.08 0.20 -37.24
C THR A 261 -25.34 -1.12 -37.04
N VAL A 262 -24.01 -1.13 -37.08
CA VAL A 262 -23.21 -2.33 -36.87
C VAL A 262 -23.33 -2.83 -35.42
N LEU A 263 -23.18 -1.93 -34.45
CA LEU A 263 -23.25 -2.27 -33.02
C LEU A 263 -24.65 -2.77 -32.64
N ARG A 264 -25.70 -2.22 -33.27
CA ARG A 264 -27.10 -2.61 -33.01
C ARG A 264 -27.36 -4.08 -33.36
N LYS A 265 -26.83 -4.56 -34.48
CA LYS A 265 -26.97 -5.95 -34.88
C LYS A 265 -26.42 -6.95 -33.87
N ARG A 266 -25.52 -6.52 -32.99
CA ARG A 266 -24.86 -7.34 -31.95
C ARG A 266 -25.49 -7.21 -30.55
N ARG A 267 -26.39 -6.22 -30.34
CA ARG A 267 -27.02 -5.96 -29.03
C ARG A 267 -28.49 -6.39 -29.03
N SER A 268 -28.87 -7.24 -28.09
CA SER A 268 -30.25 -7.72 -27.91
C SER A 268 -31.15 -6.78 -27.12
N SER A 269 -30.60 -5.73 -26.48
CA SER A 269 -31.36 -4.80 -25.64
C SER A 269 -31.80 -3.59 -26.43
N GLY A 270 -33.14 -3.37 -26.53
CA GLY A 270 -33.80 -2.30 -27.29
C GLY A 270 -33.99 -1.02 -26.49
N GLY A 271 -34.50 0.01 -27.19
CA GLY A 271 -35.08 1.19 -26.60
C GLY A 271 -34.17 2.41 -26.46
N LEU A 272 -33.29 2.66 -27.44
CA LEU A 272 -32.58 3.95 -27.52
C LEU A 272 -33.42 4.95 -28.33
N SER A 273 -33.38 6.23 -27.96
CA SER A 273 -33.82 7.35 -28.79
C SER A 273 -32.60 7.95 -29.47
N LEU A 274 -32.58 7.92 -30.79
CA LEU A 274 -31.47 8.41 -31.62
C LEU A 274 -31.96 9.62 -32.42
N LEU A 275 -31.21 10.71 -32.36
CA LEU A 275 -31.45 11.91 -33.13
C LEU A 275 -30.31 12.10 -34.13
N PHE A 276 -30.64 12.14 -35.42
CA PHE A 276 -29.69 12.42 -36.50
C PHE A 276 -30.02 13.77 -37.13
N ASP A 277 -29.03 14.63 -37.18
CA ASP A 277 -29.06 15.92 -37.88
C ASP A 277 -27.98 15.93 -38.93
N GLU A 278 -28.28 16.57 -40.07
CA GLU A 278 -27.39 16.72 -41.24
C GLU A 278 -26.87 15.38 -41.84
N VAL A 279 -27.44 14.23 -41.48
CA VAL A 279 -27.00 12.91 -41.98
C VAL A 279 -27.15 12.77 -43.49
N ASP A 280 -28.06 13.53 -44.07
CA ASP A 280 -28.42 13.56 -45.49
C ASP A 280 -27.68 14.68 -46.28
N SER A 281 -26.83 15.45 -45.61
CA SER A 281 -26.07 16.54 -46.23
C SER A 281 -25.21 16.05 -47.41
N GLY A 282 -25.38 16.63 -48.58
CA GLY A 282 -24.65 16.29 -49.80
C GLY A 282 -25.04 14.95 -50.44
N LEU A 283 -26.10 14.30 -49.98
CA LEU A 283 -26.59 13.05 -50.56
C LEU A 283 -27.77 13.30 -51.53
N GLY A 284 -27.98 12.35 -52.46
CA GLY A 284 -29.12 12.36 -53.38
C GLY A 284 -29.27 11.04 -54.11
N GLY A 285 -30.34 10.91 -54.90
CA GLY A 285 -30.56 9.76 -55.73
C GLY A 285 -30.55 8.40 -55.04
N ALA A 286 -29.74 7.47 -55.51
CA ALA A 286 -29.63 6.11 -54.95
C ALA A 286 -29.06 6.08 -53.53
N THR A 287 -28.14 7.02 -53.16
CA THR A 287 -27.57 7.12 -51.84
C THR A 287 -28.60 7.57 -50.80
N ALA A 288 -29.52 8.47 -51.17
CA ALA A 288 -30.63 8.87 -50.29
C ALA A 288 -31.56 7.69 -49.97
N ALA A 289 -31.82 6.81 -50.96
CA ALA A 289 -32.59 5.59 -50.74
C ALA A 289 -31.87 4.61 -49.80
N ALA A 290 -30.56 4.42 -49.97
CA ALA A 290 -29.75 3.59 -49.07
C ALA A 290 -29.72 4.12 -47.65
N LEU A 291 -29.66 5.47 -47.45
CA LEU A 291 -29.77 6.10 -46.17
C LEU A 291 -31.14 5.83 -45.52
N ALA A 292 -32.23 5.99 -46.28
CA ALA A 292 -33.58 5.74 -45.80
C ALA A 292 -33.77 4.30 -45.32
N GLU A 293 -33.28 3.31 -46.10
CA GLU A 293 -33.28 1.90 -45.70
C GLU A 293 -32.53 1.66 -44.37
N LEU A 294 -31.34 2.23 -44.21
CA LEU A 294 -30.54 2.05 -43.00
C LEU A 294 -31.23 2.66 -41.77
N LEU A 295 -31.82 3.83 -41.89
CA LEU A 295 -32.59 4.47 -40.83
C LEU A 295 -33.86 3.69 -40.48
N ALA A 296 -34.57 3.15 -41.47
CA ALA A 296 -35.73 2.30 -41.24
C ALA A 296 -35.36 0.98 -40.53
N ASP A 297 -34.24 0.34 -40.94
CA ASP A 297 -33.72 -0.86 -40.26
C ASP A 297 -33.37 -0.57 -38.79
N LEU A 298 -32.74 0.56 -38.49
CA LEU A 298 -32.41 0.98 -37.15
C LEU A 298 -33.67 1.26 -36.31
N ALA A 299 -34.68 1.88 -36.93
CA ALA A 299 -35.96 2.22 -36.32
C ALA A 299 -36.84 1.01 -35.96
N ARG A 300 -36.53 -0.19 -36.42
CA ARG A 300 -37.27 -1.41 -36.01
C ARG A 300 -37.14 -1.73 -34.51
N ASN A 301 -36.07 -1.29 -33.92
CA ASN A 301 -35.74 -1.62 -32.53
C ASN A 301 -35.50 -0.39 -31.63
N ASP A 302 -35.30 0.78 -32.24
CA ASP A 302 -34.99 2.03 -31.57
C ASP A 302 -35.92 3.14 -32.03
N GLN A 303 -36.10 4.19 -31.26
CA GLN A 303 -36.77 5.40 -31.70
C GLN A 303 -35.76 6.24 -32.48
N VAL A 304 -36.00 6.43 -33.77
CA VAL A 304 -35.10 7.21 -34.64
C VAL A 304 -35.80 8.49 -35.06
N MET A 305 -35.22 9.63 -34.74
CA MET A 305 -35.63 10.95 -35.19
C MET A 305 -34.58 11.51 -36.14
N VAL A 306 -35.01 12.03 -37.29
CA VAL A 306 -34.11 12.55 -38.31
C VAL A 306 -34.60 13.91 -38.80
N VAL A 307 -33.70 14.88 -38.84
CA VAL A 307 -33.94 16.14 -39.57
C VAL A 307 -33.42 15.96 -40.96
N THR A 308 -34.31 16.09 -41.95
CA THR A 308 -33.99 15.78 -43.36
C THR A 308 -34.64 16.77 -44.33
N HIS A 309 -33.98 17.00 -45.45
CA HIS A 309 -34.50 17.68 -46.60
C HIS A 309 -34.73 16.73 -47.79
N LEU A 310 -34.40 15.43 -47.62
CA LEU A 310 -34.54 14.44 -48.69
C LEU A 310 -35.91 13.75 -48.67
N PRO A 311 -36.67 13.79 -49.76
CA PRO A 311 -38.01 13.16 -49.86
C PRO A 311 -37.97 11.65 -49.66
N GLN A 312 -36.89 10.96 -50.04
CA GLN A 312 -36.70 9.52 -49.83
C GLN A 312 -36.65 9.15 -48.36
N VAL A 313 -35.93 9.95 -47.53
CA VAL A 313 -35.84 9.74 -46.09
C VAL A 313 -37.16 10.07 -45.40
N ALA A 314 -37.79 11.19 -45.76
CA ALA A 314 -39.09 11.59 -45.25
C ALA A 314 -40.20 10.58 -45.56
N ALA A 315 -40.19 9.97 -46.76
CA ALA A 315 -41.15 8.96 -47.15
C ALA A 315 -41.01 7.65 -46.37
N ALA A 316 -39.77 7.25 -45.98
CA ALA A 316 -39.49 6.03 -45.23
C ALA A 316 -39.87 6.12 -43.74
N ALA A 317 -40.13 7.30 -43.19
CA ALA A 317 -40.46 7.47 -41.80
C ALA A 317 -41.88 7.01 -41.47
N ALA A 318 -42.11 6.40 -40.28
CA ALA A 318 -43.46 6.05 -39.81
C ALA A 318 -44.30 7.28 -39.45
N SER A 319 -43.65 8.33 -38.91
CA SER A 319 -44.27 9.62 -38.58
C SER A 319 -43.52 10.76 -39.23
N HIS A 320 -44.24 11.78 -39.72
CA HIS A 320 -43.65 12.92 -40.40
C HIS A 320 -44.11 14.22 -39.77
N PHE A 321 -43.16 15.08 -39.38
CA PHE A 321 -43.38 16.40 -38.84
C PHE A 321 -42.84 17.44 -39.82
N ARG A 322 -43.68 18.46 -40.15
CA ARG A 322 -43.23 19.59 -40.94
C ARG A 322 -42.82 20.74 -40.05
N ILE A 323 -41.67 21.33 -40.32
CA ILE A 323 -41.13 22.49 -39.63
C ILE A 323 -41.24 23.69 -40.57
N GLU A 324 -41.97 24.72 -40.13
CA GLU A 324 -42.17 25.95 -40.85
C GLU A 324 -41.74 27.17 -40.04
N LYS A 325 -41.12 28.15 -40.74
CA LYS A 325 -40.95 29.49 -40.19
C LYS A 325 -42.11 30.36 -40.62
N VAL A 326 -42.90 30.83 -39.65
CA VAL A 326 -44.06 31.70 -39.84
C VAL A 326 -43.72 33.08 -39.29
N LEU A 327 -44.06 34.12 -40.03
CA LEU A 327 -43.94 35.50 -39.55
C LEU A 327 -45.26 35.88 -38.86
N GLU A 328 -45.22 36.00 -37.56
CA GLU A 328 -46.35 36.46 -36.71
C GLU A 328 -45.92 37.76 -36.03
N ASP A 329 -46.69 38.85 -36.25
CA ASP A 329 -46.45 40.19 -35.73
C ASP A 329 -45.02 40.72 -35.93
N GLY A 330 -44.42 40.42 -37.12
CA GLY A 330 -43.08 40.87 -37.48
C GLY A 330 -41.95 40.06 -36.83
N ARG A 331 -42.27 38.96 -36.09
CA ARG A 331 -41.30 38.03 -35.55
C ARG A 331 -41.38 36.68 -36.24
N ALA A 332 -40.23 36.10 -36.52
CA ALA A 332 -40.15 34.73 -37.06
C ALA A 332 -40.36 33.73 -35.93
N THR A 333 -41.42 32.94 -35.98
CA THR A 333 -41.71 31.81 -35.10
C THR A 333 -41.55 30.49 -35.84
N THR A 334 -41.10 29.44 -35.16
CA THR A 334 -41.00 28.12 -35.71
C THR A 334 -42.22 27.30 -35.27
N ARG A 335 -42.98 26.81 -36.25
CA ARG A 335 -44.14 25.93 -36.02
C ARG A 335 -43.76 24.50 -36.41
N VAL A 336 -44.13 23.52 -35.59
CA VAL A 336 -43.98 22.09 -35.85
C VAL A 336 -45.38 21.49 -35.95
N ALA A 337 -45.67 20.81 -37.04
CA ALA A 337 -46.95 20.14 -37.27
C ALA A 337 -46.76 18.68 -37.65
N ALA A 338 -47.48 17.78 -36.97
CA ALA A 338 -47.56 16.39 -37.40
C ALA A 338 -48.43 16.29 -38.65
N LEU A 339 -48.00 15.55 -39.67
CA LEU A 339 -48.69 15.42 -40.94
C LEU A 339 -49.49 14.11 -40.99
N GLU A 340 -50.76 14.21 -41.44
CA GLU A 340 -51.60 13.06 -41.75
C GLU A 340 -51.32 12.55 -43.17
N SER A 341 -51.86 11.38 -43.55
CA SER A 341 -51.54 10.67 -44.79
C SER A 341 -51.64 11.54 -46.06
N GLY A 342 -52.70 12.35 -46.22
CA GLY A 342 -52.85 13.23 -47.37
C GLY A 342 -51.91 14.44 -47.34
N GLU A 343 -51.65 15.02 -46.20
CA GLU A 343 -50.68 16.12 -45.99
C GLU A 343 -49.24 15.66 -46.19
N ARG A 344 -48.96 14.43 -45.81
CA ARG A 344 -47.66 13.79 -45.99
C ARG A 344 -47.34 13.58 -47.49
N GLU A 345 -48.31 13.12 -48.30
CA GLU A 345 -48.13 13.03 -49.75
C GLU A 345 -47.81 14.41 -50.34
N ALA A 346 -48.56 15.44 -49.95
CA ALA A 346 -48.36 16.79 -50.48
C ALA A 346 -46.97 17.34 -50.07
N GLU A 347 -46.49 17.08 -48.86
CA GLU A 347 -45.16 17.54 -48.35
C GLU A 347 -44.04 16.81 -49.11
N VAL A 348 -44.10 15.47 -49.26
CA VAL A 348 -43.12 14.70 -50.02
C VAL A 348 -43.08 15.15 -51.46
N ALA A 349 -44.26 15.43 -52.09
CA ALA A 349 -44.31 15.99 -53.42
C ALA A 349 -43.68 17.39 -53.52
N ARG A 350 -43.89 18.26 -52.50
CA ARG A 350 -43.24 19.58 -52.41
C ARG A 350 -41.71 19.45 -52.29
N MET A 351 -41.24 18.51 -51.51
CA MET A 351 -39.79 18.22 -51.37
C MET A 351 -39.19 17.73 -52.69
N LEU A 352 -39.93 16.92 -53.49
CA LEU A 352 -39.50 16.45 -54.80
C LEU A 352 -39.47 17.55 -55.88
N ALA A 353 -40.46 18.45 -55.86
CA ALA A 353 -40.60 19.50 -56.86
C ALA A 353 -39.62 20.65 -56.66
N GLY A 354 -39.13 20.89 -55.43
CA GLY A 354 -38.30 22.05 -55.08
C GLY A 354 -38.98 23.41 -55.27
N GLY A 355 -40.30 23.43 -55.62
CA GLY A 355 -41.08 24.62 -55.90
C GLY A 355 -42.53 24.32 -56.08
N GLU A 356 -43.09 24.62 -57.25
CA GLU A 356 -44.51 24.38 -57.56
C GLU A 356 -44.88 22.88 -57.66
N LEU A 357 -45.99 22.51 -57.01
CA LEU A 357 -46.53 21.15 -57.02
C LEU A 357 -46.99 20.72 -58.41
N THR A 358 -46.30 19.77 -59.05
CA THR A 358 -46.68 19.18 -60.34
C THR A 358 -47.36 17.83 -60.14
N GLU A 359 -48.20 17.43 -61.07
CA GLU A 359 -48.87 16.11 -61.09
C GLU A 359 -47.83 14.95 -61.06
N SER A 360 -46.71 15.14 -61.78
CA SER A 360 -45.61 14.18 -61.84
C SER A 360 -44.93 14.03 -60.44
N ALA A 361 -44.76 15.13 -59.71
CA ALA A 361 -44.19 15.07 -58.33
C ALA A 361 -45.12 14.33 -57.37
N ARG A 362 -46.45 14.54 -57.51
CA ARG A 362 -47.42 13.79 -56.67
C ARG A 362 -47.40 12.29 -56.95
N ALA A 363 -47.40 11.93 -58.27
CA ALA A 363 -47.29 10.52 -58.64
C ALA A 363 -46.01 9.85 -58.09
N HIS A 364 -44.89 10.56 -58.17
CA HIS A 364 -43.63 10.07 -57.60
C HIS A 364 -43.67 9.97 -56.07
N ALA A 365 -44.27 10.93 -55.41
CA ALA A 365 -44.44 10.89 -53.95
C ALA A 365 -45.25 9.66 -53.49
N ARG A 366 -46.33 9.31 -54.17
CA ARG A 366 -47.10 8.08 -53.93
C ARG A 366 -46.24 6.82 -54.03
N VAL A 367 -45.49 6.72 -55.14
CA VAL A 367 -44.59 5.56 -55.33
C VAL A 367 -43.53 5.44 -54.17
N LEU A 368 -43.00 6.56 -53.68
CA LEU A 368 -42.08 6.54 -52.59
C LEU A 368 -42.75 6.11 -51.26
N LEU A 369 -43.95 6.60 -50.96
CA LEU A 369 -44.73 6.26 -49.79
C LEU A 369 -45.26 4.81 -49.81
N GLU A 370 -45.54 4.23 -50.93
CA GLU A 370 -45.95 2.82 -51.07
C GLU A 370 -44.82 1.82 -50.94
N ARG A 371 -43.55 2.23 -51.16
CA ARG A 371 -42.38 1.41 -51.05
C ARG A 371 -41.79 1.38 -49.61
N SER A 372 -42.27 2.26 -48.77
CA SER A 372 -41.86 2.43 -47.40
C SER A 372 -42.81 1.71 -46.43
#